data_6991fab1a6a7eb23262c0cbf7ae4e092
#
_entry.id   6991fab1a6a7eb23262c0cbf7ae4e092
#
_cell.length_a   1.000
_cell.length_b   1.000
_cell.length_c   1.000
_cell.angle_alpha   90.00
_cell.angle_beta   90.00
_cell.angle_gamma   90.00
#
_symmetry.space_group_name_H-M   'P 1'
#
loop_
_entity.id
_entity.type
_entity.pdbx_description
1 polymer ?
#
loop_
_entity_poly.entity_id
_entity_poly.type
_entity_poly.pdbx_seq_one_letter_code
_entity_poly.pdbx_strand_id
1 'polypeptide(L)'
;MKLKNLSFAFATIQLLFTVSCAESKKPSDDPNNKTAFEEIQKESKIKEAIITDANVLYVSVEDDGTRRDGYAEYLCEILREHKATTTWVKVVKINSSKDQSSDNAYGILLGEAHCE
;
A
#
# COMPACT_ATOMS: atom_id res chain seq x y z
N MET A 1 -56.45 -13.20 12.76
CA MET A 1 -55.96 -13.09 12.64
C MET A 1 -54.97 -12.80 12.92
N LYS A 2 -54.73 -12.58 12.94
CA LYS A 2 -53.90 -12.34 13.14
C LYS A 2 -52.77 -12.44 12.96
N LEU A 3 -52.48 -12.75 12.76
CA LEU A 3 -51.42 -12.98 12.53
C LEU A 3 -50.68 -12.35 11.98
N LYS A 4 -50.70 -12.07 11.47
CA LYS A 4 -50.13 -11.53 10.88
C LYS A 4 -49.24 -10.89 11.29
N ASN A 5 -49.05 -10.60 11.70
CA ASN A 5 -48.32 -9.98 12.12
C ASN A 5 -47.17 -10.33 12.21
N LEU A 6 -46.97 -10.75 12.17
CA LEU A 6 -45.98 -11.16 12.27
C LEU A 6 -45.06 -10.92 11.52
N SER A 7 -45.03 -10.81 10.95
CA SER A 7 -44.28 -10.74 10.06
C SER A 7 -43.50 -9.67 10.12
N PHE A 8 -43.49 -9.06 10.32
CA PHE A 8 -42.77 -8.10 10.29
C PHE A 8 -41.71 -8.10 10.88
N ALA A 9 -41.57 -8.29 11.15
CA ALA A 9 -40.66 -8.36 12.05
C ALA A 9 -39.47 -8.61 11.38
N PHE A 10 -39.22 -9.21 11.19
CA PHE A 10 -38.22 -9.58 10.59
C PHE A 10 -37.55 -8.80 9.77
N ALA A 11 -37.98 -8.36 9.34
CA ALA A 11 -37.45 -7.63 8.32
C ALA A 11 -36.41 -6.88 8.84
N THR A 12 -36.55 -6.31 9.61
CA THR A 12 -35.63 -5.53 10.13
C THR A 12 -34.36 -5.98 10.17
N ILE A 13 -34.24 -6.88 10.45
CA ILE A 13 -33.03 -7.33 10.56
C ILE A 13 -32.03 -7.00 9.74
N GLN A 14 -32.18 -7.17 8.75
CA GLN A 14 -31.19 -6.98 7.93
C GLN A 14 -30.42 -5.87 8.00
N LEU A 15 -30.79 -5.07 8.16
CA LEU A 15 -30.10 -3.95 8.08
C LEU A 15 -28.94 -3.97 8.77
N LEU A 16 -28.88 -4.38 9.62
CA LEU A 16 -27.83 -4.27 10.35
C LEU A 16 -26.64 -4.60 9.76
N PHE A 17 -26.53 -5.41 9.23
CA PHE A 17 -25.38 -5.81 8.78
C PHE A 17 -24.72 -4.92 7.98
N THR A 18 -25.28 -4.27 7.54
CA THR A 18 -24.75 -3.38 6.64
C THR A 18 -23.65 -2.73 7.25
N VAL A 19 -23.73 -2.49 8.31
CA VAL A 19 -22.73 -1.89 8.91
C VAL A 19 -21.47 -2.43 8.75
N SER A 20 -21.38 -3.54 8.74
CA SER A 20 -20.10 -4.08 8.67
C SER A 20 -19.26 -3.47 7.68
N CYS A 21 -19.77 -2.87 6.79
CA CYS A 21 -18.96 -2.34 5.81
C CYS A 21 -18.17 -1.23 6.21
N ALA A 22 -18.32 -0.74 7.22
CA ALA A 22 -17.60 0.37 7.55
C ALA A 22 -16.15 0.19 7.72
N GLU A 23 -15.64 -0.95 7.59
CA GLU A 23 -14.30 -1.10 7.73
C GLU A 23 -13.47 -0.38 6.76
N SER A 24 -12.45 0.36 7.14
CA SER A 24 -11.60 1.04 6.19
C SER A 24 -10.49 0.11 5.76
N LYS A 25 -10.11 0.19 4.52
CA LYS A 25 -9.08 -0.63 4.01
C LYS A 25 -7.77 0.05 4.01
N LYS A 26 -6.72 -0.69 4.25
CA LYS A 26 -5.39 -0.14 4.18
C LYS A 26 -4.93 -0.12 2.74
N PRO A 27 -4.03 0.76 2.39
CA PRO A 27 -3.52 0.79 1.02
C PRO A 27 -2.98 -0.54 0.56
N SER A 28 -2.36 -1.30 1.46
CA SER A 28 -1.81 -2.59 1.09
C SER A 28 -2.87 -3.61 0.76
N ASP A 29 -4.14 -3.34 1.09
CA ASP A 29 -5.22 -4.26 0.79
C ASP A 29 -5.90 -3.93 -0.53
N ASP A 30 -5.59 -2.81 -1.13
CA ASP A 30 -6.18 -2.40 -2.40
C ASP A 30 -5.75 -3.38 -3.49
N PRO A 31 -6.67 -3.94 -4.25
CA PRO A 31 -6.32 -4.96 -5.25
C PRO A 31 -5.29 -4.50 -6.28
N ASN A 32 -5.38 -3.25 -6.74
CA ASN A 32 -4.44 -2.76 -7.72
C ASN A 32 -3.08 -2.57 -7.09
N ASN A 33 -3.04 -2.09 -5.84
CA ASN A 33 -1.78 -1.95 -5.15
C ASN A 33 -1.15 -3.31 -4.91
N LYS A 34 -1.96 -4.32 -4.60
CA LYS A 34 -1.41 -5.64 -4.37
C LYS A 34 -0.80 -6.21 -5.64
N THR A 35 -1.47 -6.06 -6.76
CA THR A 35 -0.95 -6.60 -8.00
C THR A 35 0.34 -5.89 -8.39
N ALA A 36 0.38 -4.58 -8.24
CA ALA A 36 1.58 -3.82 -8.53
C ALA A 36 2.71 -4.23 -7.59
N PHE A 37 2.39 -4.43 -6.32
CA PHE A 37 3.37 -4.79 -5.32
C PHE A 37 3.99 -6.15 -5.63
N GLU A 38 3.17 -7.09 -6.06
CA GLU A 38 3.68 -8.41 -6.42
C GLU A 38 4.66 -8.32 -7.59
N GLU A 39 4.35 -7.45 -8.54
CA GLU A 39 5.22 -7.27 -9.67
C GLU A 39 6.53 -6.62 -9.22
N ILE A 40 6.44 -5.62 -8.36
CA ILE A 40 7.61 -4.93 -7.85
C ILE A 40 8.51 -5.85 -7.06
N GLN A 41 7.92 -6.76 -6.29
CA GLN A 41 8.73 -7.68 -5.50
C GLN A 41 9.54 -8.65 -6.36
N LYS A 42 9.25 -8.74 -7.64
CA LYS A 42 10.02 -9.61 -8.52
C LYS A 42 11.31 -8.95 -8.98
N GLU A 43 11.48 -7.66 -8.70
CA GLU A 43 12.69 -6.96 -9.12
C GLU A 43 13.89 -7.45 -8.33
N SER A 44 14.92 -7.86 -9.03
CA SER A 44 16.06 -8.47 -8.37
C SER A 44 16.84 -7.50 -7.48
N LYS A 45 16.77 -6.22 -7.73
CA LYS A 45 17.47 -5.25 -6.91
C LYS A 45 16.81 -5.00 -5.57
N ILE A 46 15.54 -5.34 -5.45
CA ILE A 46 14.79 -5.04 -4.24
C ILE A 46 14.99 -6.15 -3.23
N LYS A 47 15.42 -5.76 -2.02
CA LYS A 47 15.62 -6.72 -0.95
C LYS A 47 14.40 -6.83 -0.06
N GLU A 48 13.73 -5.70 0.18
CA GLU A 48 12.51 -5.67 0.97
C GLU A 48 11.61 -4.59 0.43
N ALA A 49 10.32 -4.75 0.59
CA ALA A 49 9.37 -3.75 0.12
C ALA A 49 8.15 -3.73 1.03
N ILE A 50 7.51 -2.58 1.12
CA ILE A 50 6.29 -2.43 1.91
C ILE A 50 5.51 -1.24 1.40
N ILE A 51 4.18 -1.35 1.41
CA ILE A 51 3.32 -0.20 1.17
C ILE A 51 2.79 0.17 2.55
N THR A 52 3.08 1.39 2.98
CA THR A 52 2.73 1.82 4.33
C THR A 52 1.27 2.25 4.42
N ASP A 53 0.80 2.45 5.63
CA ASP A 53 -0.57 2.93 5.83
C ASP A 53 -0.74 4.34 5.29
N ALA A 54 0.35 5.07 5.08
CA ALA A 54 0.29 6.38 4.47
C ALA A 54 0.31 6.29 2.93
N ASN A 55 0.23 5.08 2.41
CA ASN A 55 0.19 4.82 0.98
C ASN A 55 1.48 5.23 0.27
N VAL A 56 2.60 4.90 0.89
CA VAL A 56 3.92 5.15 0.31
C VAL A 56 4.58 3.80 0.11
N LEU A 57 5.18 3.59 -1.03
CA LEU A 57 5.92 2.36 -1.29
C LEU A 57 7.37 2.61 -0.91
N TYR A 58 7.88 1.81 0.02
CA TYR A 58 9.30 1.83 0.34
C TYR A 58 9.92 0.55 -0.19
N VAL A 59 11.05 0.67 -0.86
CA VAL A 59 11.80 -0.51 -1.27
C VAL A 59 13.23 -0.32 -0.79
N SER A 60 13.87 -1.39 -0.33
CA SER A 60 15.25 -1.30 0.12
C SER A 60 16.14 -1.98 -0.89
N VAL A 61 17.29 -1.37 -1.14
CA VAL A 61 18.26 -1.88 -2.11
C VAL A 61 19.66 -1.70 -1.52
N GLU A 62 20.62 -2.33 -2.15
CA GLU A 62 21.99 -2.14 -1.75
C GLU A 62 22.42 -0.76 -2.24
N ASP A 63 23.19 -0.06 -1.44
CA ASP A 63 23.66 1.27 -1.79
C ASP A 63 24.95 1.14 -2.59
N ASP A 64 24.94 1.55 -3.84
CA ASP A 64 26.13 1.50 -4.67
C ASP A 64 26.71 2.89 -4.90
N GLY A 65 26.28 3.85 -4.12
CA GLY A 65 26.82 5.21 -4.22
C GLY A 65 26.11 6.10 -5.21
N THR A 66 25.12 5.58 -5.92
CA THR A 66 24.41 6.39 -6.91
C THR A 66 23.04 6.77 -6.38
N ARG A 67 22.49 7.83 -6.96
CA ARG A 67 21.14 8.24 -6.62
C ARG A 67 20.16 7.25 -7.23
N ARG A 68 19.07 7.06 -6.56
CA ARG A 68 18.08 6.10 -7.01
C ARG A 68 16.76 6.74 -7.41
N ASP A 69 16.78 8.05 -7.73
CA ASP A 69 15.54 8.70 -8.15
C ASP A 69 15.03 8.09 -9.47
N GLY A 70 15.94 7.76 -10.36
CA GLY A 70 15.54 7.12 -11.61
C GLY A 70 14.92 5.75 -11.39
N TYR A 71 15.45 5.01 -10.42
CA TYR A 71 14.87 3.71 -10.12
C TYR A 71 13.48 3.88 -9.51
N ALA A 72 13.31 4.91 -8.68
CA ALA A 72 11.99 5.19 -8.12
C ALA A 72 11.00 5.52 -9.23
N GLU A 73 11.45 6.27 -10.25
CA GLU A 73 10.57 6.58 -11.38
C GLU A 73 10.21 5.31 -12.14
N TYR A 74 11.15 4.40 -12.28
CA TYR A 74 10.87 3.14 -12.95
C TYR A 74 9.79 2.36 -12.18
N LEU A 75 9.86 2.36 -10.85
CA LEU A 75 8.84 1.66 -10.07
C LEU A 75 7.49 2.38 -10.20
N CYS A 76 7.50 3.69 -10.41
CA CYS A 76 6.27 4.42 -10.65
C CYS A 76 5.58 3.92 -11.92
N GLU A 77 6.36 3.51 -12.92
CA GLU A 77 5.77 3.01 -14.14
C GLU A 77 4.95 1.75 -13.84
N ILE A 78 5.50 0.88 -13.00
CA ILE A 78 4.81 -0.35 -12.66
C ILE A 78 3.52 -0.02 -11.89
N LEU A 79 3.60 0.94 -10.97
CA LEU A 79 2.41 1.33 -10.22
C LEU A 79 1.35 1.87 -11.17
N ARG A 80 1.75 2.68 -12.14
CA ARG A 80 0.80 3.24 -13.08
C ARG A 80 0.17 2.18 -13.98
N GLU A 81 0.96 1.23 -14.42
CA GLU A 81 0.45 0.17 -15.28
C GLU A 81 -0.66 -0.61 -14.59
N HIS A 82 -0.59 -0.73 -13.29
CA HIS A 82 -1.58 -1.47 -12.56
C HIS A 82 -2.66 -0.56 -11.94
N LYS A 83 -2.61 0.73 -12.28
CA LYS A 83 -3.57 1.71 -11.78
C LYS A 83 -3.62 1.72 -10.26
N ALA A 84 -2.44 1.61 -9.66
CA ALA A 84 -2.33 1.60 -8.22
C ALA A 84 -2.66 2.97 -7.65
N THR A 85 -3.15 3.01 -6.43
CA THR A 85 -3.40 4.28 -5.77
C THR A 85 -2.14 4.79 -5.10
N THR A 86 -1.14 3.93 -4.91
CA THR A 86 0.14 4.34 -4.36
C THR A 86 0.87 5.15 -5.40
N THR A 87 1.26 6.37 -5.06
CA THR A 87 1.89 7.26 -6.01
C THR A 87 3.16 7.91 -5.48
N TRP A 88 3.72 7.39 -4.42
CA TRP A 88 4.95 7.94 -3.86
C TRP A 88 5.88 6.76 -3.59
N VAL A 89 7.06 6.79 -4.19
CA VAL A 89 8.02 5.71 -4.05
C VAL A 89 9.28 6.24 -3.39
N LYS A 90 9.74 5.55 -2.37
CA LYS A 90 11.00 5.90 -1.72
C LYS A 90 11.93 4.69 -1.75
N VAL A 91 13.14 4.89 -2.24
CA VAL A 91 14.14 3.83 -2.32
C VAL A 91 15.13 4.10 -1.21
N VAL A 92 15.32 3.13 -0.32
CA VAL A 92 16.17 3.31 0.85
C VAL A 92 17.27 2.25 0.89
N LYS A 93 18.27 2.51 1.72
CA LYS A 93 19.40 1.61 1.84
C LYS A 93 19.05 0.46 2.77
N ILE A 94 19.32 -0.75 2.34
CA ILE A 94 19.00 -1.93 3.13
C ILE A 94 19.79 -1.90 4.43
N ASN A 95 19.17 -2.36 5.49
CA ASN A 95 19.80 -2.48 6.81
C ASN A 95 20.29 -1.17 7.40
N SER A 96 19.66 -0.06 7.02
CA SER A 96 20.13 1.23 7.50
C SER A 96 19.15 1.94 8.42
N SER A 97 17.96 1.41 8.58
CA SER A 97 16.97 2.08 9.36
C SER A 97 17.14 1.83 10.79
N LYS A 98 16.92 2.80 11.56
CA LYS A 98 16.94 2.56 12.94
C LYS A 98 16.32 3.66 13.71
N ASP A 99 16.07 4.78 13.09
CA ASP A 99 15.59 5.92 13.81
C ASP A 99 14.11 6.11 13.56
N GLN A 100 13.30 5.63 14.50
CA GLN A 100 11.87 5.70 14.34
C GLN A 100 11.32 7.11 14.45
N SER A 101 12.11 8.04 14.89
CA SER A 101 11.61 9.39 15.08
C SER A 101 11.96 10.30 13.92
N SER A 102 12.45 9.76 12.84
CA SER A 102 12.86 10.58 11.72
C SER A 102 12.39 10.01 10.41
N ASP A 103 12.72 10.68 9.34
CA ASP A 103 12.35 10.23 8.01
C ASP A 103 13.07 8.95 7.64
N ASN A 104 14.02 8.51 8.45
CA ASN A 104 14.77 7.31 8.16
C ASN A 104 14.20 6.06 8.81
N ALA A 105 12.95 6.11 9.22
CA ALA A 105 12.34 4.97 9.88
C ALA A 105 12.43 3.68 9.08
N TYR A 106 12.46 3.77 7.76
CA TYR A 106 12.54 2.58 6.91
C TYR A 106 13.91 2.44 6.26
N GLY A 107 14.80 3.38 6.50
CA GLY A 107 16.14 3.31 5.93
C GLY A 107 16.58 4.66 5.42
N ILE A 108 17.88 4.81 5.18
CA ILE A 108 18.42 6.03 4.65
C ILE A 108 17.94 6.21 3.22
N LEU A 109 17.41 7.37 2.92
CA LEU A 109 16.82 7.63 1.61
C LEU A 109 17.89 7.73 0.53
N LEU A 110 17.76 6.94 -0.52
CA LEU A 110 18.68 6.98 -1.65
C LEU A 110 18.03 7.65 -2.85
N GLY A 111 16.72 7.67 -2.93
CA GLY A 111 16.02 8.34 -4.00
C GLY A 111 14.53 8.23 -3.80
N GLU A 112 13.77 9.04 -4.51
CA GLU A 112 12.33 8.99 -4.41
C GLU A 112 11.69 9.59 -5.64
N ALA A 113 10.42 9.32 -5.84
CA ALA A 113 9.66 9.87 -6.93
C ALA A 113 8.19 9.90 -6.57
N HIS A 114 7.52 10.92 -7.03
CA HIS A 114 6.08 10.99 -6.95
C HIS A 114 5.57 10.60 -8.32
N CYS A 115 4.70 9.60 -8.37
CA CYS A 115 4.21 9.09 -9.62
C CYS A 115 3.06 9.96 -10.10
N GLU A 116 3.14 10.50 -11.26
CA GLU A 116 2.09 11.39 -11.75
C GLU A 116 1.17 10.70 -12.71
#